data_eae862e888016438d0777f1a6ce691cd
#
_entry.id   eae862e888016438d0777f1a6ce691cd
#
_cell.length_a   1.000
_cell.length_b   1.000
_cell.length_c   1.000
_cell.angle_alpha   90.00
_cell.angle_beta   90.00
_cell.angle_gamma   90.00
#
_symmetry.space_group_name_H-M   'P 1'
#
loop_
_entity.id
_entity.type
_entity.pdbx_description
1 polymer ?
#
loop_
_entity_poly.entity_id
_entity_poly.type
_entity_poly.pdbx_seq_one_letter_code
_entity_poly.pdbx_strand_id
1 'polypeptide(L)'
;MATSMVIGTQWGDEGKGKIVDWIAERADVVVRSQGGNNAGHTVVVDDKAFALRLLPSGILYDDKQNIVGTGVVIDPKVLLQEIEGLEKQGKSAKSLHISDRAHVIMPYHIALDMAEEASKGDAKIGTTKNGIGPCYADKVNRIGIRICDLYDMETFKQKLAYNVEFKNKMLTKVYDAEPVNYDEILADYIKYAEALKSYVTDTNNAVLKAIKEDKKVLFEGAQATMLDLDHGTYPFVTSSHPIAGGASTGAGVGPNYLKNIFGVVKAYATRVGAGPFPTEQLNEIGEELRTLGHEFGTVTGRPRRTGWLDLMVVKYAAGLSSLDYLAITRLDILDSFKELKICVGYKLNGKNVEGFPASLNDLEACEPVYETLPGWETDISGIRSYDELPENARKYVERIAEVTGVPLGIVSVGPNRNQTIDLVNVF
;
A
#
# COMPACT_ATOMS: atom_id res chain seq x y z
N MET A 1 -3.12 6.65 24.63
CA MET A 1 -2.84 5.64 23.58
C MET A 1 -2.19 6.35 22.41
N ALA A 2 -0.96 6.05 22.16
CA ALA A 2 -0.15 6.69 21.12
C ALA A 2 -0.09 5.78 19.88
N THR A 3 -1.14 5.80 19.06
CA THR A 3 -1.19 5.03 17.82
C THR A 3 -1.38 5.97 16.64
N SER A 4 -0.71 5.67 15.54
CA SER A 4 -0.87 6.35 14.26
C SER A 4 -1.02 5.36 13.13
N MET A 5 -1.72 5.74 12.09
CA MET A 5 -1.90 4.91 10.91
C MET A 5 -1.70 5.74 9.65
N VAL A 6 -1.02 5.16 8.66
CA VAL A 6 -0.82 5.77 7.35
C VAL A 6 -1.45 4.90 6.28
N ILE A 7 -2.39 5.48 5.51
CA ILE A 7 -3.04 4.81 4.38
C ILE A 7 -2.93 5.65 3.10
N GLY A 8 -3.02 5.00 1.95
CA GLY A 8 -3.18 5.69 0.66
C GLY A 8 -4.65 5.99 0.36
N THR A 9 -4.93 7.17 -0.16
CA THR A 9 -6.31 7.58 -0.47
C THR A 9 -6.70 7.38 -1.93
N GLN A 10 -5.74 7.20 -2.84
CA GLN A 10 -5.95 7.15 -4.30
C GLN A 10 -5.73 5.73 -4.85
N TRP A 11 -4.91 5.54 -5.88
CA TRP A 11 -4.64 4.25 -6.53
C TRP A 11 -3.24 3.69 -6.25
N GLY A 12 -2.61 4.07 -5.16
CA GLY A 12 -1.21 3.76 -4.86
C GLY A 12 -0.25 4.82 -5.39
N ASP A 13 1.03 4.64 -5.07
CA ASP A 13 2.11 5.57 -5.47
C ASP A 13 1.93 7.03 -5.00
N GLU A 14 1.17 7.23 -3.90
CA GLU A 14 0.97 8.55 -3.30
C GLU A 14 2.21 9.06 -2.54
N GLY A 15 3.30 8.32 -2.53
CA GLY A 15 4.48 8.70 -1.75
C GLY A 15 4.38 8.35 -0.25
N LYS A 16 3.54 7.37 0.10
CA LYS A 16 3.37 6.87 1.48
C LYS A 16 4.67 6.51 2.16
N GLY A 17 5.62 5.90 1.42
CA GLY A 17 6.88 5.45 1.99
C GLY A 17 7.64 6.55 2.73
N LYS A 18 7.68 7.77 2.18
CA LYS A 18 8.29 8.92 2.85
C LYS A 18 7.56 9.29 4.15
N ILE A 19 6.23 9.33 4.14
CA ILE A 19 5.41 9.69 5.32
C ILE A 19 5.54 8.61 6.40
N VAL A 20 5.48 7.33 6.00
CA VAL A 20 5.68 6.20 6.91
C VAL A 20 7.06 6.26 7.55
N ASP A 21 8.12 6.43 6.77
CA ASP A 21 9.48 6.54 7.27
C ASP A 21 9.66 7.72 8.24
N TRP A 22 9.10 8.87 7.89
CA TRP A 22 9.15 10.06 8.72
C TRP A 22 8.43 9.89 10.08
N ILE A 23 7.28 9.16 10.11
CA ILE A 23 6.57 8.83 11.35
C ILE A 23 7.28 7.68 12.08
N ALA A 24 7.81 6.68 11.37
CA ALA A 24 8.49 5.51 11.94
C ALA A 24 9.71 5.91 12.80
N GLU A 25 10.42 6.97 12.47
CA GLU A 25 11.50 7.51 13.30
C GLU A 25 11.05 7.82 14.74
N ARG A 26 9.78 8.22 14.92
CA ARG A 26 9.18 8.60 16.20
C ARG A 26 8.39 7.47 16.85
N ALA A 27 8.20 6.35 16.17
CA ALA A 27 7.48 5.19 16.67
C ALA A 27 8.37 4.28 17.52
N ASP A 28 7.77 3.49 18.42
CA ASP A 28 8.43 2.37 19.14
C ASP A 28 8.18 1.05 18.40
N VAL A 29 7.01 0.94 17.74
CA VAL A 29 6.57 -0.27 17.05
C VAL A 29 6.01 0.11 15.67
N VAL A 30 6.43 -0.60 14.63
CA VAL A 30 5.88 -0.45 13.27
C VAL A 30 5.22 -1.76 12.83
N VAL A 31 3.95 -1.68 12.44
CA VAL A 31 3.11 -2.84 12.13
C VAL A 31 2.65 -2.77 10.68
N ARG A 32 3.03 -3.75 9.89
CA ARG A 32 2.45 -3.99 8.58
C ARG A 32 1.31 -4.99 8.69
N SER A 33 0.12 -4.61 8.28
CA SER A 33 -1.11 -5.35 8.60
C SER A 33 -1.76 -6.08 7.43
N GLN A 34 -1.41 -5.78 6.15
CA GLN A 34 -2.05 -6.37 4.98
C GLN A 34 -1.14 -6.36 3.74
N GLY A 35 -1.60 -7.00 2.65
CA GLY A 35 -0.86 -7.12 1.40
C GLY A 35 0.16 -8.25 1.46
N GLY A 36 1.20 -8.14 0.67
CA GLY A 36 2.29 -9.09 0.54
C GLY A 36 3.48 -8.45 -0.17
N ASN A 37 4.28 -9.24 -0.87
CA ASN A 37 5.41 -8.76 -1.66
C ASN A 37 5.02 -8.10 -3.01
N ASN A 38 3.73 -7.85 -3.23
CA ASN A 38 3.22 -7.04 -4.35
C ASN A 38 3.33 -5.53 -4.12
N ALA A 39 3.53 -5.09 -2.88
CA ALA A 39 3.86 -3.72 -2.56
C ALA A 39 5.36 -3.58 -2.37
N GLY A 40 5.95 -2.55 -2.92
CA GLY A 40 7.36 -2.22 -2.70
C GLY A 40 7.52 -0.72 -2.63
N HIS A 41 8.35 -0.27 -1.71
CA HIS A 41 8.74 1.14 -1.64
C HIS A 41 10.23 1.24 -1.31
N THR A 42 10.81 2.34 -1.73
CA THR A 42 12.21 2.65 -1.42
C THR A 42 12.22 3.69 -0.30
N VAL A 43 12.97 3.37 0.74
CA VAL A 43 13.26 4.29 1.85
C VAL A 43 14.73 4.68 1.76
N VAL A 44 15.03 5.95 1.95
CA VAL A 44 16.41 6.45 1.95
C VAL A 44 16.79 6.86 3.37
N VAL A 45 17.76 6.17 3.95
CA VAL A 45 18.33 6.47 5.27
C VAL A 45 19.85 6.57 5.13
N ASP A 46 20.45 7.65 5.66
CA ASP A 46 21.88 7.89 5.60
C ASP A 46 22.44 7.77 4.16
N ASP A 47 21.77 8.39 3.20
CA ASP A 47 22.09 8.36 1.76
C ASP A 47 22.09 6.96 1.11
N LYS A 48 21.62 5.93 1.81
CA LYS A 48 21.43 4.59 1.29
C LYS A 48 19.98 4.29 0.98
N ALA A 49 19.71 3.73 -0.19
CA ALA A 49 18.38 3.34 -0.62
C ALA A 49 18.10 1.87 -0.25
N PHE A 50 17.00 1.64 0.46
CA PHE A 50 16.51 0.33 0.85
C PHE A 50 15.18 0.06 0.16
N ALA A 51 15.13 -1.01 -0.64
CA ALA A 51 13.88 -1.46 -1.29
C ALA A 51 13.19 -2.48 -0.38
N LEU A 52 12.11 -2.06 0.28
CA LEU A 52 11.34 -2.90 1.18
C LEU A 52 10.05 -3.39 0.48
N ARG A 53 9.70 -4.66 0.70
CA ARG A 53 8.48 -5.29 0.16
C ARG A 53 7.59 -5.86 1.26
N LEU A 54 8.13 -6.76 2.09
CA LEU A 54 7.44 -7.40 3.22
C LEU A 54 7.83 -6.77 4.54
N LEU A 55 9.08 -6.34 4.69
CA LEU A 55 9.58 -5.76 5.91
C LEU A 55 8.94 -4.40 6.19
N PRO A 56 8.51 -4.12 7.43
CA PRO A 56 8.06 -2.79 7.84
C PRO A 56 9.19 -1.76 7.76
N SER A 57 8.85 -0.49 7.49
CA SER A 57 9.82 0.60 7.33
C SER A 57 10.68 0.84 8.57
N GLY A 58 10.16 0.53 9.75
CA GLY A 58 10.89 0.63 11.03
C GLY A 58 12.11 -0.29 11.15
N ILE A 59 12.26 -1.30 10.27
CA ILE A 59 13.40 -2.24 10.28
C ILE A 59 14.76 -1.55 10.07
N LEU A 60 14.73 -0.34 9.52
CA LEU A 60 15.95 0.46 9.30
C LEU A 60 16.49 1.11 10.57
N TYR A 61 15.76 1.03 11.68
CA TYR A 61 16.10 1.59 13.01
C TYR A 61 16.25 0.47 14.03
N ASP A 62 17.38 0.45 14.73
CA ASP A 62 17.74 -0.66 15.64
C ASP A 62 16.89 -0.69 16.93
N ASP A 63 16.27 0.44 17.29
CA ASP A 63 15.49 0.62 18.52
C ASP A 63 13.98 0.35 18.34
N LYS A 64 13.52 -0.01 17.14
CA LYS A 64 12.11 -0.23 16.83
C LYS A 64 11.76 -1.71 16.83
N GLN A 65 10.56 -2.04 17.29
CA GLN A 65 9.97 -3.35 17.06
C GLN A 65 9.21 -3.36 15.73
N ASN A 66 9.44 -4.36 14.90
CA ASN A 66 8.89 -4.46 13.55
C ASN A 66 8.00 -5.68 13.42
N ILE A 67 6.73 -5.49 13.06
CA ILE A 67 5.73 -6.55 13.07
C ILE A 67 5.13 -6.74 11.68
N VAL A 68 5.22 -7.98 11.18
CA VAL A 68 4.45 -8.46 10.03
C VAL A 68 3.22 -9.19 10.56
N GLY A 69 2.05 -8.55 10.45
CA GLY A 69 0.81 -8.99 11.07
C GLY A 69 0.10 -10.13 10.33
N THR A 70 -0.95 -10.62 10.96
CA THR A 70 -1.80 -11.75 10.52
C THR A 70 -2.40 -11.55 9.14
N GLY A 71 -2.69 -10.31 8.76
CA GLY A 71 -3.32 -10.00 7.46
C GLY A 71 -2.36 -10.03 6.28
N VAL A 72 -1.05 -10.09 6.50
CA VAL A 72 -0.06 -10.18 5.42
C VAL A 72 0.02 -11.61 4.88
N VAL A 73 0.15 -11.75 3.56
CA VAL A 73 0.53 -13.02 2.94
C VAL A 73 2.03 -13.01 2.65
N ILE A 74 2.73 -14.03 3.13
CA ILE A 74 4.19 -14.05 3.21
C ILE A 74 4.77 -15.06 2.21
N ASP A 75 5.61 -14.56 1.30
CA ASP A 75 6.53 -15.40 0.55
C ASP A 75 7.82 -15.56 1.36
N PRO A 76 8.10 -16.75 1.94
CA PRO A 76 9.26 -16.95 2.80
C PRO A 76 10.58 -16.72 2.07
N LYS A 77 10.65 -17.08 0.79
CA LYS A 77 11.86 -16.89 -0.03
C LYS A 77 12.16 -15.41 -0.20
N VAL A 78 11.14 -14.62 -0.55
CA VAL A 78 11.30 -13.16 -0.74
C VAL A 78 11.66 -12.50 0.59
N LEU A 79 11.01 -12.89 1.70
CA LEU A 79 11.31 -12.33 3.02
C LEU A 79 12.74 -12.60 3.46
N LEU A 80 13.24 -13.83 3.27
CA LEU A 80 14.64 -14.17 3.58
C LEU A 80 15.62 -13.41 2.70
N GLN A 81 15.30 -13.18 1.42
CA GLN A 81 16.12 -12.35 0.53
C GLN A 81 16.17 -10.89 0.98
N GLU A 82 15.06 -10.34 1.47
CA GLU A 82 15.04 -8.98 2.03
C GLU A 82 15.89 -8.88 3.31
N ILE A 83 15.78 -9.87 4.20
CA ILE A 83 16.60 -9.94 5.42
C ILE A 83 18.09 -10.00 5.07
N GLU A 84 18.47 -10.89 4.16
CA GLU A 84 19.85 -10.99 3.69
C GLU A 84 20.36 -9.68 3.04
N GLY A 85 19.49 -9.03 2.26
CA GLY A 85 19.78 -7.73 1.64
C GLY A 85 20.03 -6.62 2.64
N LEU A 86 19.28 -6.59 3.75
CA LEU A 86 19.49 -5.67 4.87
C LEU A 86 20.81 -5.94 5.59
N GLU A 87 21.09 -7.20 5.90
CA GLU A 87 22.32 -7.62 6.59
C GLU A 87 23.57 -7.27 5.80
N LYS A 88 23.55 -7.46 4.48
CA LYS A 88 24.64 -7.05 3.58
C LYS A 88 24.89 -5.53 3.59
N GLN A 89 23.88 -4.73 3.94
CA GLN A 89 24.00 -3.28 4.08
C GLN A 89 24.29 -2.83 5.51
N GLY A 90 24.57 -3.78 6.43
CA GLY A 90 24.93 -3.51 7.82
C GLY A 90 23.75 -3.23 8.74
N LYS A 91 22.53 -3.54 8.33
CA LYS A 91 21.31 -3.44 9.18
C LYS A 91 20.96 -4.83 9.74
N SER A 92 20.21 -4.86 10.85
CA SER A 92 19.83 -6.11 11.52
C SER A 92 18.32 -6.34 11.46
N ALA A 93 17.91 -7.58 11.19
CA ALA A 93 16.49 -7.96 11.25
C ALA A 93 16.07 -8.53 12.63
N LYS A 94 16.89 -8.42 13.68
CA LYS A 94 16.61 -9.00 15.01
C LYS A 94 15.33 -8.47 15.66
N SER A 95 14.89 -7.28 15.29
CA SER A 95 13.67 -6.65 15.79
C SER A 95 12.40 -7.07 15.02
N LEU A 96 12.54 -7.95 14.03
CA LEU A 96 11.42 -8.47 13.25
C LEU A 96 10.60 -9.49 14.01
N HIS A 97 9.28 -9.37 13.94
CA HIS A 97 8.30 -10.32 14.46
C HIS A 97 7.29 -10.67 13.37
N ILE A 98 7.11 -11.95 13.12
CA ILE A 98 6.23 -12.49 12.08
C ILE A 98 5.05 -13.20 12.76
N SER A 99 3.83 -12.87 12.32
CA SER A 99 2.64 -13.54 12.84
C SER A 99 2.64 -15.05 12.54
N ASP A 100 2.47 -15.84 13.58
CA ASP A 100 2.21 -17.27 13.50
C ASP A 100 0.93 -17.60 12.70
N ARG A 101 -0.02 -16.65 12.60
CA ARG A 101 -1.30 -16.78 11.88
C ARG A 101 -1.26 -16.28 10.45
N ALA A 102 -0.19 -15.63 10.00
CA ALA A 102 -0.07 -15.15 8.62
C ALA A 102 -0.08 -16.33 7.63
N HIS A 103 -0.68 -16.12 6.45
CA HIS A 103 -0.71 -17.13 5.40
C HIS A 103 0.56 -17.11 4.57
N VAL A 104 0.92 -18.29 4.09
CA VAL A 104 2.16 -18.51 3.35
C VAL A 104 1.86 -18.64 1.85
N ILE A 105 2.56 -17.85 1.05
CA ILE A 105 2.54 -17.97 -0.41
C ILE A 105 3.35 -19.20 -0.79
N MET A 106 2.74 -20.09 -1.54
CA MET A 106 3.35 -21.32 -2.05
C MET A 106 3.64 -21.21 -3.55
N PRO A 107 4.56 -21.99 -4.12
CA PRO A 107 4.87 -21.99 -5.55
C PRO A 107 3.64 -22.18 -6.45
N TYR A 108 2.68 -22.99 -6.03
CA TYR A 108 1.44 -23.17 -6.78
C TYR A 108 0.57 -21.90 -6.83
N HIS A 109 0.66 -20.99 -5.85
CA HIS A 109 -0.03 -19.69 -5.91
C HIS A 109 0.57 -18.81 -7.01
N ILE A 110 1.90 -18.79 -7.12
CA ILE A 110 2.62 -18.05 -8.16
C ILE A 110 2.30 -18.62 -9.54
N ALA A 111 2.35 -19.95 -9.67
CA ALA A 111 2.03 -20.64 -10.92
C ALA A 111 0.58 -20.35 -11.38
N LEU A 112 -0.38 -20.36 -10.46
CA LEU A 112 -1.79 -20.03 -10.75
C LEU A 112 -1.95 -18.57 -11.15
N ASP A 113 -1.36 -17.63 -10.42
CA ASP A 113 -1.42 -16.19 -10.74
C ASP A 113 -0.90 -15.93 -12.16
N MET A 114 0.19 -16.58 -12.55
CA MET A 114 0.73 -16.49 -13.90
C MET A 114 -0.18 -17.11 -14.95
N ALA A 115 -0.73 -18.29 -14.69
CA ALA A 115 -1.59 -19.03 -15.62
C ALA A 115 -2.94 -18.33 -15.81
N GLU A 116 -3.57 -17.86 -14.73
CA GLU A 116 -4.81 -17.11 -14.76
C GLU A 116 -4.68 -15.81 -15.54
N GLU A 117 -3.60 -15.06 -15.27
CA GLU A 117 -3.36 -13.81 -15.97
C GLU A 117 -3.06 -14.03 -17.46
N ALA A 118 -2.35 -15.11 -17.81
CA ALA A 118 -2.09 -15.48 -19.20
C ALA A 118 -3.38 -15.87 -19.93
N SER A 119 -4.30 -16.58 -19.28
CA SER A 119 -5.56 -17.04 -19.87
C SER A 119 -6.56 -15.94 -20.21
N LYS A 120 -6.44 -14.75 -19.57
CA LYS A 120 -7.39 -13.64 -19.74
C LYS A 120 -7.21 -12.83 -21.04
N GLY A 121 -6.17 -13.08 -21.84
CA GLY A 121 -5.95 -12.35 -23.08
C GLY A 121 -5.94 -10.83 -22.86
N ASP A 122 -6.87 -10.11 -23.51
CA ASP A 122 -7.00 -8.64 -23.41
C ASP A 122 -7.68 -8.19 -22.10
N ALA A 123 -8.35 -9.11 -21.38
CA ALA A 123 -9.02 -8.83 -20.11
C ALA A 123 -8.07 -8.94 -18.90
N LYS A 124 -6.76 -8.83 -19.10
CA LYS A 124 -5.76 -8.88 -18.04
C LYS A 124 -5.97 -7.78 -17.01
N ILE A 125 -5.85 -8.16 -15.74
CA ILE A 125 -5.91 -7.22 -14.61
C ILE A 125 -4.57 -6.48 -14.46
N GLY A 126 -3.47 -7.11 -14.85
CA GLY A 126 -2.11 -6.58 -14.66
C GLY A 126 -1.55 -6.96 -13.29
N THR A 127 -1.73 -8.21 -12.88
CA THR A 127 -1.22 -8.70 -11.59
C THR A 127 0.30 -8.61 -11.49
N THR A 128 0.82 -8.61 -10.26
CA THR A 128 2.27 -8.62 -10.01
C THR A 128 2.91 -10.00 -10.20
N LYS A 129 2.10 -11.04 -10.44
CA LYS A 129 2.53 -12.44 -10.60
C LYS A 129 3.27 -13.00 -9.40
N ASN A 130 2.94 -12.52 -8.21
CA ASN A 130 3.55 -12.94 -6.94
C ASN A 130 2.66 -13.90 -6.14
N GLY A 131 1.57 -14.41 -6.71
CA GLY A 131 0.67 -15.35 -6.06
C GLY A 131 -0.19 -14.76 -4.95
N ILE A 132 -0.31 -13.43 -4.86
CA ILE A 132 -1.04 -12.73 -3.80
C ILE A 132 -2.52 -13.10 -3.83
N GLY A 133 -3.18 -12.93 -4.98
CA GLY A 133 -4.60 -13.25 -5.16
C GLY A 133 -4.93 -14.69 -4.82
N PRO A 134 -4.26 -15.68 -5.44
CA PRO A 134 -4.47 -17.09 -5.14
C PRO A 134 -4.23 -17.47 -3.67
N CYS A 135 -3.26 -16.82 -2.98
CA CYS A 135 -3.03 -17.07 -1.55
C CYS A 135 -4.19 -16.54 -0.68
N TYR A 136 -4.71 -15.33 -0.96
CA TYR A 136 -5.89 -14.81 -0.29
C TYR A 136 -7.14 -15.64 -0.61
N ALA A 137 -7.29 -16.14 -1.84
CA ALA A 137 -8.38 -17.06 -2.20
C ALA A 137 -8.34 -18.34 -1.35
N ASP A 138 -7.17 -18.96 -1.18
CA ASP A 138 -7.01 -20.13 -0.34
C ASP A 138 -7.27 -19.83 1.15
N LYS A 139 -6.93 -18.66 1.64
CA LYS A 139 -7.27 -18.19 2.99
C LYS A 139 -8.79 -18.16 3.18
N VAL A 140 -9.54 -17.56 2.23
CA VAL A 140 -11.01 -17.46 2.28
C VAL A 140 -11.66 -18.82 2.09
N ASN A 141 -11.12 -19.67 1.22
CA ASN A 141 -11.54 -21.07 1.03
C ASN A 141 -11.20 -21.98 2.22
N ARG A 142 -10.44 -21.50 3.18
CA ARG A 142 -10.03 -22.21 4.41
C ARG A 142 -9.16 -23.44 4.15
N ILE A 143 -8.38 -23.42 3.06
CA ILE A 143 -7.39 -24.44 2.69
C ILE A 143 -5.95 -23.91 2.74
N GLY A 144 -5.79 -22.63 3.07
CA GLY A 144 -4.49 -21.98 3.15
C GLY A 144 -3.58 -22.57 4.23
N ILE A 145 -2.28 -22.47 4.01
CA ILE A 145 -1.22 -22.85 4.95
C ILE A 145 -0.76 -21.59 5.68
N ARG A 146 -0.69 -21.65 7.01
CA ARG A 146 -0.22 -20.54 7.86
C ARG A 146 1.21 -20.78 8.32
N ILE A 147 1.85 -19.75 8.81
CA ILE A 147 3.22 -19.84 9.37
C ILE A 147 3.29 -20.90 10.47
N CYS A 148 2.33 -20.94 11.41
CA CYS A 148 2.31 -21.97 12.47
C CYS A 148 2.25 -23.40 11.95
N ASP A 149 1.60 -23.65 10.81
CA ASP A 149 1.47 -24.97 10.23
C ASP A 149 2.83 -25.52 9.77
N LEU A 150 3.78 -24.66 9.40
CA LEU A 150 5.13 -25.08 8.98
C LEU A 150 5.93 -25.76 10.09
N TYR A 151 5.56 -25.53 11.36
CA TYR A 151 6.23 -26.08 12.53
C TYR A 151 5.54 -27.36 13.08
N ASP A 152 4.39 -27.72 12.53
CA ASP A 152 3.75 -29.04 12.70
C ASP A 152 3.92 -29.84 11.42
N MET A 153 4.95 -30.66 11.37
CA MET A 153 5.37 -31.37 10.15
C MET A 153 4.30 -32.31 9.61
N GLU A 154 3.47 -32.90 10.45
CA GLU A 154 2.38 -33.78 10.01
C GLU A 154 1.27 -32.95 9.37
N THR A 155 0.81 -31.91 10.04
CA THR A 155 -0.18 -30.97 9.52
C THR A 155 0.31 -30.31 8.23
N PHE A 156 1.57 -29.89 8.18
CA PHE A 156 2.13 -29.26 6.98
C PHE A 156 2.12 -30.21 5.77
N LYS A 157 2.62 -31.45 5.93
CA LYS A 157 2.63 -32.45 4.86
C LYS A 157 1.23 -32.76 4.35
N GLN A 158 0.25 -32.93 5.24
CA GLN A 158 -1.13 -33.23 4.87
C GLN A 158 -1.76 -32.08 4.07
N LYS A 159 -1.65 -30.84 4.55
CA LYS A 159 -2.18 -29.66 3.85
C LYS A 159 -1.48 -29.43 2.52
N LEU A 160 -0.15 -29.58 2.47
CA LEU A 160 0.62 -29.42 1.25
C LEU A 160 0.24 -30.45 0.20
N ALA A 161 0.12 -31.74 0.58
CA ALA A 161 -0.26 -32.81 -0.34
C ALA A 161 -1.64 -32.55 -0.97
N TYR A 162 -2.63 -32.20 -0.14
CA TYR A 162 -3.97 -31.86 -0.61
C TYR A 162 -3.94 -30.67 -1.59
N ASN A 163 -3.26 -29.59 -1.21
CA ASN A 163 -3.21 -28.38 -2.02
C ASN A 163 -2.46 -28.60 -3.35
N VAL A 164 -1.31 -29.28 -3.33
CA VAL A 164 -0.54 -29.56 -4.55
C VAL A 164 -1.34 -30.43 -5.51
N GLU A 165 -2.00 -31.48 -5.02
CA GLU A 165 -2.87 -32.30 -5.86
C GLU A 165 -4.00 -31.49 -6.50
N PHE A 166 -4.70 -30.69 -5.70
CA PHE A 166 -5.82 -29.87 -6.17
C PHE A 166 -5.37 -28.80 -7.16
N LYS A 167 -4.30 -28.06 -6.83
CA LYS A 167 -3.80 -26.97 -7.68
C LYS A 167 -3.16 -27.49 -8.97
N ASN A 168 -2.50 -28.63 -8.93
CA ASN A 168 -1.97 -29.28 -10.15
C ASN A 168 -3.08 -29.70 -11.10
N LYS A 169 -4.24 -30.15 -10.60
CA LYS A 169 -5.41 -30.37 -11.45
C LYS A 169 -5.90 -29.09 -12.14
N MET A 170 -5.88 -27.95 -11.43
CA MET A 170 -6.23 -26.66 -12.03
C MET A 170 -5.18 -26.24 -13.08
N LEU A 171 -3.90 -26.29 -12.74
CA LEU A 171 -2.81 -25.92 -13.65
C LEU A 171 -2.88 -26.73 -14.94
N THR A 172 -2.93 -28.06 -14.85
CA THR A 172 -2.81 -28.93 -16.02
C THR A 172 -4.09 -29.06 -16.82
N LYS A 173 -5.27 -29.07 -16.17
CA LYS A 173 -6.54 -29.37 -16.86
C LYS A 173 -7.34 -28.11 -17.23
N VAL A 174 -7.12 -27.00 -16.54
CA VAL A 174 -7.85 -25.74 -16.82
C VAL A 174 -6.97 -24.76 -17.60
N TYR A 175 -5.70 -24.66 -17.22
CA TYR A 175 -4.80 -23.64 -17.77
C TYR A 175 -3.75 -24.18 -18.74
N ASP A 176 -3.67 -25.51 -18.95
CA ASP A 176 -2.64 -26.16 -19.76
C ASP A 176 -1.21 -25.71 -19.36
N ALA A 177 -0.99 -25.58 -18.05
CA ALA A 177 0.25 -25.13 -17.44
C ALA A 177 0.97 -26.29 -16.73
N GLU A 178 2.27 -26.13 -16.51
CA GLU A 178 3.10 -27.13 -15.85
C GLU A 178 2.70 -27.31 -14.37
N PRO A 179 2.65 -28.56 -13.86
CA PRO A 179 2.38 -28.82 -12.46
C PRO A 179 3.59 -28.43 -11.59
N VAL A 180 3.33 -28.12 -10.32
CA VAL A 180 4.38 -27.93 -9.31
C VAL A 180 4.74 -29.27 -8.64
N ASN A 181 5.99 -29.37 -8.17
CA ASN A 181 6.51 -30.57 -7.53
C ASN A 181 6.34 -30.52 -6.01
N TYR A 182 5.68 -31.52 -5.43
CA TYR A 182 5.45 -31.63 -3.99
C TYR A 182 6.74 -31.72 -3.18
N ASP A 183 7.67 -32.62 -3.58
CA ASP A 183 8.88 -32.90 -2.81
C ASP A 183 9.84 -31.69 -2.79
N GLU A 184 9.96 -30.97 -3.89
CA GLU A 184 10.72 -29.73 -3.98
C GLU A 184 10.14 -28.66 -3.04
N ILE A 185 8.83 -28.44 -3.08
CA ILE A 185 8.14 -27.48 -2.21
C ILE A 185 8.36 -27.88 -0.74
N LEU A 186 8.14 -29.13 -0.39
CA LEU A 186 8.32 -29.61 0.98
C LEU A 186 9.73 -29.37 1.48
N ALA A 187 10.76 -29.75 0.67
CA ALA A 187 12.15 -29.60 1.03
C ALA A 187 12.57 -28.12 1.24
N ASP A 188 12.10 -27.23 0.38
CA ASP A 188 12.43 -25.81 0.47
C ASP A 188 11.71 -25.12 1.64
N TYR A 189 10.42 -25.43 1.87
CA TYR A 189 9.65 -24.79 2.94
C TYR A 189 10.07 -25.28 4.33
N ILE A 190 10.61 -26.50 4.47
CA ILE A 190 11.28 -26.93 5.72
C ILE A 190 12.50 -26.02 6.02
N LYS A 191 13.34 -25.73 5.01
CA LYS A 191 14.50 -24.85 5.18
C LYS A 191 14.06 -23.41 5.54
N TYR A 192 13.04 -22.89 4.84
CA TYR A 192 12.51 -21.56 5.12
C TYR A 192 11.90 -21.46 6.52
N ALA A 193 11.15 -22.48 6.95
CA ALA A 193 10.61 -22.54 8.29
C ALA A 193 11.71 -22.47 9.37
N GLU A 194 12.77 -23.26 9.22
CA GLU A 194 13.88 -23.23 10.20
C GLU A 194 14.58 -21.85 10.21
N ALA A 195 14.81 -21.25 9.03
CA ALA A 195 15.45 -19.94 8.94
C ALA A 195 14.58 -18.80 9.55
N LEU A 196 13.25 -18.91 9.47
CA LEU A 196 12.32 -17.89 9.98
C LEU A 196 11.93 -18.11 11.45
N LYS A 197 12.25 -19.26 12.04
CA LYS A 197 11.74 -19.71 13.35
C LYS A 197 11.93 -18.69 14.49
N SER A 198 13.07 -18.02 14.53
CA SER A 198 13.40 -17.03 15.57
C SER A 198 12.58 -15.75 15.49
N TYR A 199 11.94 -15.48 14.34
CA TYR A 199 11.12 -14.30 14.12
C TYR A 199 9.63 -14.55 14.41
N VAL A 200 9.18 -15.82 14.44
CA VAL A 200 7.75 -16.15 14.55
C VAL A 200 7.24 -16.04 15.98
N THR A 201 6.11 -15.34 16.14
CA THR A 201 5.48 -15.10 17.43
C THR A 201 3.98 -14.80 17.32
N ASP A 202 3.26 -14.76 18.45
CA ASP A 202 1.90 -14.20 18.52
C ASP A 202 1.95 -12.67 18.43
N THR A 203 1.91 -12.16 17.21
CA THR A 203 1.99 -10.72 16.94
C THR A 203 0.77 -9.96 17.41
N ASN A 204 -0.42 -10.57 17.47
CA ASN A 204 -1.62 -9.91 17.99
C ASN A 204 -1.42 -9.52 19.45
N ASN A 205 -0.91 -10.46 20.26
CA ASN A 205 -0.61 -10.19 21.64
C ASN A 205 0.52 -9.17 21.82
N ALA A 206 1.54 -9.22 20.95
CA ALA A 206 2.65 -8.26 20.95
C ALA A 206 2.17 -6.83 20.68
N VAL A 207 1.32 -6.62 19.68
CA VAL A 207 0.76 -5.29 19.35
C VAL A 207 -0.14 -4.79 20.48
N LEU A 208 -1.06 -5.64 20.99
CA LEU A 208 -1.95 -5.27 22.08
C LEU A 208 -1.18 -4.92 23.37
N LYS A 209 -0.09 -5.63 23.66
CA LYS A 209 0.79 -5.34 24.78
C LYS A 209 1.46 -3.98 24.62
N ALA A 210 2.04 -3.71 23.44
CA ALA A 210 2.67 -2.43 23.15
C ALA A 210 1.69 -1.25 23.32
N ILE A 211 0.45 -1.38 22.84
CA ILE A 211 -0.59 -0.36 23.00
C ILE A 211 -0.95 -0.15 24.49
N LYS A 212 -1.09 -1.23 25.26
CA LYS A 212 -1.39 -1.15 26.70
C LYS A 212 -0.24 -0.53 27.52
N GLU A 213 0.98 -0.69 27.07
CA GLU A 213 2.18 -0.07 27.64
C GLU A 213 2.39 1.37 27.18
N ASP A 214 1.41 1.94 26.45
CA ASP A 214 1.40 3.30 25.89
C ASP A 214 2.58 3.60 24.94
N LYS A 215 3.10 2.55 24.28
CA LYS A 215 4.12 2.69 23.23
C LYS A 215 3.52 3.34 22.00
N LYS A 216 4.35 4.08 21.28
CA LYS A 216 4.00 4.70 20.00
C LYS A 216 3.95 3.64 18.90
N VAL A 217 2.74 3.25 18.47
CA VAL A 217 2.53 2.20 17.46
C VAL A 217 2.10 2.82 16.15
N LEU A 218 2.89 2.60 15.10
CA LEU A 218 2.57 2.98 13.73
C LEU A 218 2.02 1.79 12.95
N PHE A 219 0.81 1.93 12.39
CA PHE A 219 0.27 0.99 11.41
C PHE A 219 0.60 1.48 9.99
N GLU A 220 1.45 0.73 9.31
CA GLU A 220 1.91 0.99 7.95
C GLU A 220 0.97 0.34 6.93
N GLY A 221 0.17 1.13 6.22
CA GLY A 221 -0.67 0.67 5.13
C GLY A 221 0.11 0.45 3.84
N ALA A 222 -0.23 -0.60 3.13
CA ALA A 222 0.26 -0.87 1.77
C ALA A 222 -0.88 -0.65 0.76
N GLN A 223 -0.56 -0.41 -0.51
CA GLN A 223 -1.50 -0.05 -1.58
C GLN A 223 -2.30 1.23 -1.25
N ALA A 224 -3.58 1.31 -1.64
CA ALA A 224 -4.43 2.47 -1.41
C ALA A 224 -5.92 2.12 -1.48
N THR A 225 -6.78 3.03 -1.04
CA THR A 225 -8.23 2.85 -0.92
C THR A 225 -8.88 2.39 -2.22
N MET A 226 -8.50 2.97 -3.38
CA MET A 226 -9.10 2.61 -4.66
C MET A 226 -8.65 1.24 -5.19
N LEU A 227 -7.71 0.60 -4.50
CA LEU A 227 -7.28 -0.78 -4.73
C LEU A 227 -7.86 -1.75 -3.69
N ASP A 228 -8.75 -1.30 -2.80
CA ASP A 228 -9.41 -2.16 -1.82
C ASP A 228 -10.32 -3.17 -2.51
N LEU A 229 -10.33 -4.42 -2.01
CA LEU A 229 -11.08 -5.52 -2.63
C LEU A 229 -12.58 -5.26 -2.70
N ASP A 230 -13.16 -4.65 -1.65
CA ASP A 230 -14.60 -4.39 -1.55
C ASP A 230 -14.99 -3.00 -2.04
N HIS A 231 -14.12 -2.01 -1.82
CA HIS A 231 -14.45 -0.59 -2.00
C HIS A 231 -13.72 0.08 -3.16
N GLY A 232 -12.72 -0.60 -3.74
CA GLY A 232 -11.95 -0.07 -4.86
C GLY A 232 -12.63 -0.23 -6.23
N THR A 233 -11.88 0.07 -7.27
CA THR A 233 -12.33 -0.05 -8.67
C THR A 233 -12.29 -1.50 -9.17
N TYR A 234 -13.07 -2.39 -8.55
CA TYR A 234 -13.13 -3.82 -8.88
C TYR A 234 -13.48 -4.04 -10.36
N PRO A 235 -12.81 -4.96 -11.11
CA PRO A 235 -11.82 -5.94 -10.64
C PRO A 235 -10.36 -5.44 -10.60
N PHE A 236 -10.09 -4.17 -10.90
CA PHE A 236 -8.74 -3.58 -10.91
C PHE A 236 -8.32 -3.16 -9.50
N VAL A 237 -8.20 -4.14 -8.60
CA VAL A 237 -7.93 -4.00 -7.17
C VAL A 237 -6.87 -4.99 -6.70
N THR A 238 -6.39 -4.84 -5.46
CA THR A 238 -5.63 -5.89 -4.77
C THR A 238 -6.57 -6.86 -4.07
N SER A 239 -6.06 -7.99 -3.59
CA SER A 239 -6.85 -9.01 -2.88
C SER A 239 -6.88 -8.80 -1.36
N SER A 240 -6.62 -7.60 -0.89
CA SER A 240 -6.61 -7.24 0.53
C SER A 240 -7.35 -5.93 0.77
N HIS A 241 -7.43 -5.50 2.04
CA HIS A 241 -8.12 -4.28 2.46
C HIS A 241 -7.12 -3.21 2.91
N PRO A 242 -6.71 -2.27 2.01
CA PRO A 242 -5.85 -1.13 2.34
C PRO A 242 -6.50 -0.04 3.20
N ILE A 243 -7.80 -0.07 3.40
CA ILE A 243 -8.54 0.87 4.27
C ILE A 243 -8.27 0.60 5.76
N ALA A 244 -8.62 1.54 6.64
CA ALA A 244 -8.35 1.44 8.08
C ALA A 244 -8.95 0.19 8.73
N GLY A 245 -10.14 -0.25 8.29
CA GLY A 245 -10.75 -1.51 8.75
C GLY A 245 -9.88 -2.74 8.52
N GLY A 246 -9.13 -2.77 7.40
CA GLY A 246 -8.20 -3.85 7.08
C GLY A 246 -7.00 -3.92 8.04
N ALA A 247 -6.54 -2.78 8.55
CA ALA A 247 -5.47 -2.76 9.56
C ALA A 247 -5.92 -3.33 10.90
N SER A 248 -7.14 -3.02 11.35
CA SER A 248 -7.71 -3.62 12.56
C SER A 248 -7.71 -5.15 12.48
N THR A 249 -8.25 -5.71 11.39
CA THR A 249 -8.33 -7.14 11.17
C THR A 249 -6.93 -7.76 11.00
N GLY A 250 -6.09 -7.11 10.21
CA GLY A 250 -4.78 -7.65 9.84
C GLY A 250 -3.72 -7.57 10.94
N ALA A 251 -3.81 -6.61 11.85
CA ALA A 251 -2.96 -6.53 13.04
C ALA A 251 -3.56 -7.27 14.24
N GLY A 252 -4.85 -7.65 14.19
CA GLY A 252 -5.54 -8.34 15.28
C GLY A 252 -5.81 -7.42 16.47
N VAL A 253 -6.15 -6.16 16.22
CA VAL A 253 -6.50 -5.16 17.24
C VAL A 253 -7.92 -4.65 17.04
N GLY A 254 -8.57 -4.24 18.12
CA GLY A 254 -9.88 -3.61 18.04
C GLY A 254 -9.84 -2.27 17.29
N PRO A 255 -10.91 -1.88 16.55
CA PRO A 255 -10.91 -0.66 15.75
C PRO A 255 -10.67 0.62 16.58
N ASN A 256 -11.06 0.62 17.87
CA ASN A 256 -10.85 1.76 18.77
C ASN A 256 -9.39 2.04 19.10
N TYR A 257 -8.49 1.11 18.77
CA TYR A 257 -7.04 1.30 18.92
C TYR A 257 -6.40 2.02 17.72
N LEU A 258 -7.13 2.18 16.62
CA LEU A 258 -6.65 2.96 15.48
C LEU A 258 -7.00 4.44 15.71
N LYS A 259 -5.97 5.25 15.89
CA LYS A 259 -6.06 6.70 16.11
C LYS A 259 -5.08 7.41 15.18
N ASN A 260 -5.23 8.73 15.05
CA ASN A 260 -4.38 9.55 14.19
C ASN A 260 -4.20 8.92 12.80
N ILE A 261 -5.33 8.70 12.10
CA ILE A 261 -5.34 8.08 10.78
C ILE A 261 -5.02 9.12 9.73
N PHE A 262 -3.82 9.02 9.14
CA PHE A 262 -3.33 9.89 8.08
C PHE A 262 -3.68 9.31 6.71
N GLY A 263 -4.49 10.04 5.95
CA GLY A 263 -4.71 9.76 4.53
C GLY A 263 -3.64 10.46 3.68
N VAL A 264 -2.81 9.68 3.00
CA VAL A 264 -1.80 10.25 2.10
C VAL A 264 -2.44 10.59 0.76
N VAL A 265 -2.36 11.86 0.40
CA VAL A 265 -2.88 12.43 -0.84
C VAL A 265 -1.72 12.97 -1.65
N LYS A 266 -1.47 12.40 -2.83
CA LYS A 266 -0.59 13.03 -3.82
C LYS A 266 -1.27 14.27 -4.39
N ALA A 267 -0.58 15.38 -4.52
CA ALA A 267 -1.11 16.65 -5.01
C ALA A 267 -1.68 16.58 -6.46
N TYR A 268 -1.46 15.50 -7.15
CA TYR A 268 -2.08 15.13 -8.43
C TYR A 268 -2.45 13.64 -8.39
N ALA A 269 -3.02 13.09 -9.45
CA ALA A 269 -3.39 11.68 -9.46
C ALA A 269 -2.49 10.86 -10.38
N THR A 270 -2.21 9.62 -9.97
CA THR A 270 -1.54 8.61 -10.81
C THR A 270 -2.23 7.26 -10.68
N ARG A 271 -2.21 6.48 -11.76
CA ARG A 271 -2.70 5.12 -11.76
C ARG A 271 -1.77 4.19 -12.52
N VAL A 272 -1.53 3.01 -11.97
CA VAL A 272 -0.84 1.91 -12.65
C VAL A 272 -1.89 0.91 -13.14
N GLY A 273 -1.72 0.40 -14.37
CA GLY A 273 -2.60 -0.61 -14.95
C GLY A 273 -3.91 -0.07 -15.53
N ALA A 274 -4.83 -0.99 -15.77
CA ALA A 274 -6.12 -0.71 -16.39
C ALA A 274 -7.16 -0.19 -15.39
N GLY A 275 -8.34 0.15 -15.91
CA GLY A 275 -9.50 0.62 -15.17
C GLY A 275 -9.73 2.13 -15.29
N PRO A 276 -10.91 2.60 -14.86
CA PRO A 276 -11.34 3.99 -15.00
C PRO A 276 -10.43 4.97 -14.26
N PHE A 277 -10.17 6.11 -14.87
CA PHE A 277 -9.42 7.21 -14.31
C PHE A 277 -10.02 8.54 -14.77
N PRO A 278 -11.09 9.03 -14.13
CA PRO A 278 -11.89 10.17 -14.63
C PRO A 278 -11.09 11.44 -14.87
N THR A 279 -10.04 11.70 -14.07
CA THR A 279 -9.22 12.91 -14.19
C THR A 279 -7.96 12.74 -15.02
N GLU A 280 -7.79 11.60 -15.70
CA GLU A 280 -6.63 11.32 -16.56
C GLU A 280 -6.41 12.41 -17.60
N GLN A 281 -5.15 12.78 -17.82
CA GLN A 281 -4.74 13.76 -18.80
C GLN A 281 -3.91 13.08 -19.90
N LEU A 282 -4.52 12.93 -21.09
CA LEU A 282 -3.89 12.33 -22.26
C LEU A 282 -3.28 13.41 -23.20
N ASN A 283 -2.79 14.49 -22.60
CA ASN A 283 -2.28 15.69 -23.28
C ASN A 283 -0.92 16.10 -22.70
N GLU A 284 -0.43 17.27 -23.12
CA GLU A 284 0.85 17.84 -22.67
C GLU A 284 0.94 17.97 -21.13
N ILE A 285 -0.17 18.26 -20.44
CA ILE A 285 -0.23 18.35 -18.99
C ILE A 285 0.07 16.98 -18.35
N GLY A 286 -0.51 15.92 -18.89
CA GLY A 286 -0.23 14.57 -18.41
C GLY A 286 1.23 14.17 -18.58
N GLU A 287 1.84 14.54 -19.70
CA GLU A 287 3.28 14.32 -19.96
C GLU A 287 4.16 15.16 -19.03
N GLU A 288 3.79 16.40 -18.76
CA GLU A 288 4.51 17.28 -17.83
C GLU A 288 4.47 16.74 -16.42
N LEU A 289 3.29 16.34 -15.91
CA LEU A 289 3.14 15.68 -14.59
C LEU A 289 3.98 14.40 -14.50
N ARG A 290 4.00 13.59 -15.56
CA ARG A 290 4.78 12.35 -15.62
C ARG A 290 6.28 12.61 -15.56
N THR A 291 6.74 13.60 -16.32
CA THR A 291 8.17 13.95 -16.42
C THR A 291 8.68 14.57 -15.13
N LEU A 292 8.01 15.62 -14.63
CA LEU A 292 8.38 16.30 -13.38
C LEU A 292 8.26 15.35 -12.18
N GLY A 293 7.21 14.56 -12.15
CA GLY A 293 6.96 13.58 -11.09
C GLY A 293 7.82 12.32 -11.17
N HIS A 294 8.60 12.10 -12.23
CA HIS A 294 9.29 10.83 -12.48
C HIS A 294 8.36 9.63 -12.36
N GLU A 295 7.15 9.74 -12.97
CA GLU A 295 6.08 8.76 -12.82
C GLU A 295 6.31 7.55 -13.73
N PHE A 296 7.28 6.73 -13.34
CA PHE A 296 7.64 5.46 -13.99
C PHE A 296 7.70 4.34 -12.96
N GLY A 297 7.37 3.13 -13.38
CA GLY A 297 7.44 1.96 -12.51
C GLY A 297 8.88 1.63 -12.12
N THR A 298 9.17 1.55 -10.83
CA THR A 298 10.53 1.33 -10.28
C THR A 298 11.19 0.05 -10.83
N VAL A 299 10.42 -1.00 -11.07
CA VAL A 299 10.93 -2.30 -11.54
C VAL A 299 10.84 -2.43 -13.06
N THR A 300 9.76 -1.96 -13.66
CA THR A 300 9.46 -2.19 -15.09
C THR A 300 9.79 -1.00 -15.97
N GLY A 301 10.06 0.18 -15.41
CA GLY A 301 10.20 1.43 -16.16
C GLY A 301 8.93 1.88 -16.91
N ARG A 302 7.80 1.18 -16.73
CA ARG A 302 6.56 1.48 -17.44
C ARG A 302 6.01 2.83 -16.99
N PRO A 303 5.60 3.73 -17.93
CA PRO A 303 5.02 5.01 -17.58
C PRO A 303 3.70 4.81 -16.82
N ARG A 304 3.50 5.59 -15.77
CA ARG A 304 2.23 5.68 -15.06
C ARG A 304 1.29 6.61 -15.79
N ARG A 305 0.00 6.34 -15.71
CA ARG A 305 -1.07 7.26 -16.12
C ARG A 305 -1.12 8.40 -15.11
N THR A 306 -1.28 9.63 -15.59
CA THR A 306 -1.22 10.86 -14.78
C THR A 306 -2.47 11.70 -15.02
N GLY A 307 -2.90 12.44 -14.02
CA GLY A 307 -4.08 13.29 -14.11
C GLY A 307 -4.17 14.32 -12.98
N TRP A 308 -5.15 15.19 -13.07
CA TRP A 308 -5.44 16.15 -12.01
C TRP A 308 -5.94 15.46 -10.73
N LEU A 309 -5.73 16.10 -9.59
CA LEU A 309 -6.20 15.61 -8.30
C LEU A 309 -7.71 15.39 -8.31
N ASP A 310 -8.14 14.23 -7.85
CA ASP A 310 -9.53 13.81 -7.78
C ASP A 310 -10.00 13.78 -6.31
N LEU A 311 -10.73 14.81 -5.91
CA LEU A 311 -11.22 14.92 -4.54
C LEU A 311 -12.45 14.06 -4.25
N MET A 312 -13.15 13.55 -5.28
CA MET A 312 -14.20 12.56 -5.08
C MET A 312 -13.61 11.27 -4.52
N VAL A 313 -12.45 10.86 -5.05
CA VAL A 313 -11.68 9.71 -4.56
C VAL A 313 -11.19 9.94 -3.12
N VAL A 314 -10.59 11.10 -2.85
CA VAL A 314 -10.06 11.41 -1.51
C VAL A 314 -11.18 11.49 -0.47
N LYS A 315 -12.31 12.13 -0.81
CA LYS A 315 -13.49 12.23 0.06
C LYS A 315 -14.09 10.86 0.35
N TYR A 316 -14.15 9.98 -0.66
CA TYR A 316 -14.61 8.60 -0.47
C TYR A 316 -13.68 7.83 0.47
N ALA A 317 -12.37 7.92 0.27
CA ALA A 317 -11.37 7.31 1.15
C ALA A 317 -11.46 7.83 2.60
N ALA A 318 -11.69 9.14 2.76
CA ALA A 318 -11.87 9.79 4.06
C ALA A 318 -13.04 9.20 4.83
N GLY A 319 -14.18 9.01 4.17
CA GLY A 319 -15.36 8.40 4.79
C GLY A 319 -15.15 6.94 5.19
N LEU A 320 -14.54 6.12 4.29
CA LEU A 320 -14.29 4.70 4.54
C LEU A 320 -13.32 4.45 5.69
N SER A 321 -12.33 5.32 5.85
CA SER A 321 -11.25 5.13 6.83
C SER A 321 -11.36 6.06 8.04
N SER A 322 -12.35 6.94 8.09
CA SER A 322 -12.50 7.95 9.17
C SER A 322 -11.19 8.70 9.40
N LEU A 323 -10.66 9.33 8.34
CA LEU A 323 -9.38 10.04 8.40
C LEU A 323 -9.41 11.16 9.44
N ASP A 324 -8.39 11.20 10.29
CA ASP A 324 -8.18 12.30 11.23
C ASP A 324 -7.42 13.46 10.54
N TYR A 325 -6.48 13.12 9.65
CA TYR A 325 -5.62 14.09 8.99
C TYR A 325 -5.29 13.72 7.54
N LEU A 326 -5.00 14.72 6.72
CA LEU A 326 -4.41 14.57 5.40
C LEU A 326 -2.88 14.77 5.46
N ALA A 327 -2.16 13.90 4.76
CA ALA A 327 -0.74 14.07 4.46
C ALA A 327 -0.57 14.34 2.97
N ILE A 328 -0.38 15.61 2.59
CA ILE A 328 -0.22 16.02 1.20
C ILE A 328 1.21 15.74 0.76
N THR A 329 1.38 15.06 -0.37
CA THR A 329 2.70 14.72 -0.91
C THR A 329 2.88 15.24 -2.32
N ARG A 330 4.15 15.35 -2.76
CA ARG A 330 4.48 15.72 -4.13
C ARG A 330 3.94 17.11 -4.55
N LEU A 331 3.81 18.02 -3.60
CA LEU A 331 3.33 19.36 -3.88
C LEU A 331 4.34 20.13 -4.76
N ASP A 332 5.63 19.89 -4.56
CA ASP A 332 6.76 20.39 -5.34
C ASP A 332 6.68 20.13 -6.84
N ILE A 333 5.98 19.07 -7.26
CA ILE A 333 5.82 18.74 -8.68
C ILE A 333 4.94 19.75 -9.42
N LEU A 334 4.14 20.50 -8.69
CA LEU A 334 3.23 21.49 -9.25
C LEU A 334 3.82 22.92 -9.32
N ASP A 335 5.08 23.09 -8.94
CA ASP A 335 5.74 24.38 -8.81
C ASP A 335 5.77 25.25 -10.08
N SER A 336 5.83 24.60 -11.26
CA SER A 336 5.91 25.29 -12.56
C SER A 336 4.56 25.62 -13.19
N PHE A 337 3.48 25.07 -12.65
CA PHE A 337 2.16 25.22 -13.27
C PHE A 337 1.56 26.60 -12.96
N LYS A 338 1.04 27.29 -14.01
CA LYS A 338 0.33 28.56 -13.88
C LYS A 338 -1.09 28.39 -13.36
N GLU A 339 -1.73 27.31 -13.77
CA GLU A 339 -3.09 26.95 -13.37
C GLU A 339 -3.12 25.48 -12.97
N LEU A 340 -3.84 25.18 -11.91
CA LEU A 340 -4.04 23.83 -11.39
C LEU A 340 -5.54 23.54 -11.38
N LYS A 341 -5.91 22.30 -11.72
CA LYS A 341 -7.30 21.86 -11.63
C LYS A 341 -7.45 20.79 -10.57
N ILE A 342 -8.53 20.89 -9.81
CA ILE A 342 -8.96 19.86 -8.86
C ILE A 342 -10.37 19.43 -9.22
N CYS A 343 -10.60 18.11 -9.26
CA CYS A 343 -11.94 17.57 -9.47
C CYS A 343 -12.70 17.57 -8.15
N VAL A 344 -13.80 18.30 -8.09
CA VAL A 344 -14.63 18.48 -6.90
C VAL A 344 -15.99 17.77 -7.02
N GLY A 345 -16.27 17.15 -8.15
CA GLY A 345 -17.53 16.45 -8.39
C GLY A 345 -17.48 15.67 -9.70
N TYR A 346 -18.51 14.82 -9.90
CA TYR A 346 -18.74 14.14 -11.16
C TYR A 346 -20.12 14.45 -11.71
N LYS A 347 -20.26 14.42 -13.04
CA LYS A 347 -21.52 14.36 -13.73
C LYS A 347 -21.65 13.06 -14.49
N LEU A 348 -22.80 12.41 -14.43
CA LEU A 348 -23.14 11.25 -15.22
C LEU A 348 -24.44 11.55 -15.98
N ASN A 349 -24.41 11.50 -17.31
CA ASN A 349 -25.54 11.86 -18.16
C ASN A 349 -26.11 13.27 -17.84
N GLY A 350 -25.23 14.24 -17.58
CA GLY A 350 -25.54 15.63 -17.28
C GLY A 350 -26.07 15.89 -15.86
N LYS A 351 -26.18 14.87 -14.99
CA LYS A 351 -26.63 15.00 -13.60
C LYS A 351 -25.45 14.86 -12.63
N ASN A 352 -25.47 15.63 -11.55
CA ASN A 352 -24.46 15.49 -10.51
C ASN A 352 -24.57 14.09 -9.86
N VAL A 353 -23.44 13.48 -9.62
CA VAL A 353 -23.32 12.18 -8.95
C VAL A 353 -23.15 12.40 -7.45
N GLU A 354 -23.99 11.74 -6.65
CA GLU A 354 -23.83 11.69 -5.21
C GLU A 354 -22.96 10.49 -4.82
N GLY A 355 -21.87 10.72 -4.09
CA GLY A 355 -20.94 9.68 -3.67
C GLY A 355 -19.97 9.24 -4.78
N PHE A 356 -19.44 8.01 -4.65
CA PHE A 356 -18.49 7.42 -5.58
C PHE A 356 -19.14 6.25 -6.33
N PRO A 357 -19.15 6.23 -7.70
CA PRO A 357 -19.84 5.20 -8.48
C PRO A 357 -19.23 3.81 -8.25
N ALA A 358 -20.07 2.82 -7.98
CA ALA A 358 -19.63 1.42 -7.84
C ALA A 358 -19.46 0.71 -9.20
N SER A 359 -20.25 1.13 -10.22
CA SER A 359 -20.15 0.59 -11.57
C SER A 359 -18.95 1.18 -12.29
N LEU A 360 -18.09 0.30 -12.86
CA LEU A 360 -16.96 0.76 -13.69
C LEU A 360 -17.41 1.55 -14.92
N ASN A 361 -18.50 1.11 -15.55
CA ASN A 361 -19.03 1.79 -16.73
C ASN A 361 -19.53 3.20 -16.38
N ASP A 362 -20.18 3.33 -15.21
CA ASP A 362 -20.62 4.64 -14.74
C ASP A 362 -19.44 5.53 -14.39
N LEU A 363 -18.43 4.97 -13.70
CA LEU A 363 -17.22 5.71 -13.36
C LEU A 363 -16.43 6.16 -14.61
N GLU A 364 -16.34 5.31 -15.62
CA GLU A 364 -15.70 5.64 -16.90
C GLU A 364 -16.47 6.69 -17.69
N ALA A 365 -17.82 6.68 -17.58
CA ALA A 365 -18.69 7.66 -18.20
C ALA A 365 -18.85 8.97 -17.41
N CYS A 366 -18.27 9.04 -16.21
CA CYS A 366 -18.30 10.26 -15.41
C CYS A 366 -17.48 11.38 -16.03
N GLU A 367 -18.08 12.54 -16.13
CA GLU A 367 -17.41 13.79 -16.49
C GLU A 367 -16.93 14.50 -15.23
N PRO A 368 -15.61 14.71 -15.03
CA PRO A 368 -15.10 15.41 -13.86
C PRO A 368 -15.49 16.88 -13.88
N VAL A 369 -15.96 17.40 -12.74
CA VAL A 369 -16.26 18.81 -12.53
C VAL A 369 -15.04 19.44 -11.86
N TYR A 370 -14.37 20.32 -12.59
CA TYR A 370 -13.14 20.96 -12.14
C TYR A 370 -13.36 22.35 -11.54
N GLU A 371 -12.64 22.62 -10.48
CA GLU A 371 -12.28 23.98 -10.08
C GLU A 371 -10.86 24.29 -10.60
N THR A 372 -10.65 25.53 -11.05
CA THR A 372 -9.34 26.01 -11.47
C THR A 372 -8.80 26.93 -10.39
N LEU A 373 -7.58 26.66 -9.96
CA LEU A 373 -6.84 27.44 -8.97
C LEU A 373 -5.57 28.01 -9.61
N PRO A 374 -5.12 29.20 -9.21
CA PRO A 374 -3.84 29.73 -9.68
C PRO A 374 -2.69 28.90 -9.11
N GLY A 375 -1.67 28.65 -9.93
CA GLY A 375 -0.43 28.07 -9.49
C GLY A 375 0.42 29.07 -8.71
N TRP A 376 1.57 28.63 -8.24
CA TRP A 376 2.47 29.50 -7.45
C TRP A 376 3.79 29.83 -8.15
N GLU A 377 4.13 29.12 -9.22
CA GLU A 377 5.30 29.34 -10.08
C GLU A 377 6.60 29.63 -9.28
N THR A 378 6.80 28.91 -8.18
CA THR A 378 7.90 29.12 -7.24
C THR A 378 8.35 27.78 -6.68
N ASP A 379 9.68 27.53 -6.63
CA ASP A 379 10.25 26.35 -5.98
C ASP A 379 9.98 26.39 -4.47
N ILE A 380 9.21 25.42 -3.98
CA ILE A 380 8.88 25.28 -2.56
C ILE A 380 9.76 24.24 -1.84
N SER A 381 10.69 23.60 -2.51
CA SER A 381 11.48 22.49 -1.95
C SER A 381 12.36 22.91 -0.75
N GLY A 382 12.69 24.19 -0.66
CA GLY A 382 13.43 24.81 0.44
C GLY A 382 12.60 25.18 1.67
N ILE A 383 11.27 25.18 1.57
CA ILE A 383 10.37 25.65 2.64
C ILE A 383 10.25 24.61 3.77
N ARG A 384 10.20 25.09 5.01
CA ARG A 384 10.10 24.23 6.21
C ARG A 384 8.98 24.65 7.17
N SER A 385 8.34 25.78 6.94
CA SER A 385 7.20 26.29 7.71
C SER A 385 5.99 26.49 6.81
N TYR A 386 4.80 26.20 7.32
CA TYR A 386 3.55 26.34 6.58
C TYR A 386 3.30 27.80 6.15
N ASP A 387 3.63 28.74 7.02
CA ASP A 387 3.41 30.17 6.77
C ASP A 387 4.34 30.74 5.68
N GLU A 388 5.46 30.06 5.40
CA GLU A 388 6.39 30.43 4.33
C GLU A 388 5.94 29.93 2.94
N LEU A 389 4.95 29.02 2.88
CA LEU A 389 4.42 28.56 1.60
C LEU A 389 3.79 29.74 0.83
N PRO A 390 3.98 29.81 -0.50
CA PRO A 390 3.26 30.76 -1.34
C PRO A 390 1.76 30.73 -1.08
N GLU A 391 1.11 31.88 -1.13
CA GLU A 391 -0.34 31.99 -0.84
C GLU A 391 -1.18 31.02 -1.68
N ASN A 392 -0.84 30.87 -2.97
CA ASN A 392 -1.57 29.96 -3.85
C ASN A 392 -1.34 28.49 -3.49
N ALA A 393 -0.13 28.11 -3.04
CA ALA A 393 0.15 26.77 -2.55
C ALA A 393 -0.65 26.45 -1.27
N ARG A 394 -0.74 27.43 -0.34
CA ARG A 394 -1.61 27.28 0.85
C ARG A 394 -3.07 27.14 0.45
N LYS A 395 -3.59 28.01 -0.41
CA LYS A 395 -4.98 27.92 -0.90
C LYS A 395 -5.28 26.56 -1.56
N TYR A 396 -4.32 26.00 -2.29
CA TYR A 396 -4.46 24.68 -2.91
C TYR A 396 -4.66 23.57 -1.85
N VAL A 397 -3.78 23.49 -0.86
CA VAL A 397 -3.88 22.44 0.17
C VAL A 397 -5.05 22.68 1.13
N GLU A 398 -5.39 23.94 1.44
CA GLU A 398 -6.57 24.32 2.23
C GLU A 398 -7.87 23.91 1.51
N ARG A 399 -7.93 24.10 0.18
CA ARG A 399 -9.09 23.69 -0.61
C ARG A 399 -9.29 22.17 -0.60
N ILE A 400 -8.20 21.39 -0.62
CA ILE A 400 -8.27 19.93 -0.45
C ILE A 400 -8.90 19.58 0.91
N ALA A 401 -8.43 20.20 1.98
CA ALA A 401 -8.96 19.98 3.33
C ALA A 401 -10.43 20.39 3.44
N GLU A 402 -10.82 21.53 2.87
CA GLU A 402 -12.20 22.03 2.89
C GLU A 402 -13.16 21.07 2.17
N VAL A 403 -12.83 20.64 0.94
CA VAL A 403 -13.70 19.76 0.14
C VAL A 403 -13.83 18.38 0.76
N THR A 404 -12.76 17.86 1.35
CA THR A 404 -12.75 16.53 1.98
C THR A 404 -13.34 16.53 3.39
N GLY A 405 -13.36 17.70 4.05
CA GLY A 405 -13.74 17.84 5.45
C GLY A 405 -12.72 17.27 6.43
N VAL A 406 -11.48 17.04 6.00
CA VAL A 406 -10.39 16.47 6.80
C VAL A 406 -9.26 17.47 6.94
N PRO A 407 -8.81 17.80 8.17
CA PRO A 407 -7.75 18.78 8.38
C PRO A 407 -6.38 18.32 7.84
N LEU A 408 -5.54 19.30 7.51
CA LEU A 408 -4.15 19.03 7.14
C LEU A 408 -3.36 18.60 8.39
N GLY A 409 -2.55 17.56 8.25
CA GLY A 409 -1.61 17.13 9.29
C GLY A 409 -0.16 17.24 8.84
N ILE A 410 0.09 16.95 7.57
CA ILE A 410 1.45 16.95 7.00
C ILE A 410 1.42 17.53 5.59
N VAL A 411 2.39 18.38 5.25
CA VAL A 411 2.62 18.86 3.87
C VAL A 411 4.07 18.56 3.47
N SER A 412 4.24 17.76 2.42
CA SER A 412 5.54 17.39 1.88
C SER A 412 5.86 18.20 0.63
N VAL A 413 6.97 18.93 0.69
CA VAL A 413 7.45 19.88 -0.32
C VAL A 413 8.69 19.37 -1.08
N GLY A 414 8.92 18.07 -1.10
CA GLY A 414 10.02 17.44 -1.82
C GLY A 414 10.25 15.99 -1.41
N PRO A 415 11.18 15.29 -2.05
CA PRO A 415 11.40 13.84 -1.82
C PRO A 415 12.08 13.53 -0.48
N ASN A 416 12.91 14.43 0.06
CA ASN A 416 13.69 14.16 1.26
C ASN A 416 12.83 14.25 2.53
N ARG A 417 13.23 13.51 3.58
CA ARG A 417 12.55 13.49 4.88
C ARG A 417 12.42 14.89 5.49
N ASN A 418 13.49 15.69 5.44
CA ASN A 418 13.51 17.06 5.98
C ASN A 418 12.66 18.07 5.18
N GLN A 419 12.11 17.65 4.02
CA GLN A 419 11.19 18.45 3.22
C GLN A 419 9.73 18.10 3.60
N THR A 420 9.47 18.03 4.91
CA THR A 420 8.17 17.71 5.49
C THR A 420 7.81 18.77 6.51
N ILE A 421 6.67 19.41 6.29
CA ILE A 421 6.08 20.39 7.21
C ILE A 421 5.07 19.65 8.08
N ASP A 422 5.29 19.69 9.38
CA ASP A 422 4.48 19.03 10.41
C ASP A 422 3.50 20.05 11.00
N LEU A 423 2.22 19.73 10.96
CA LEU A 423 1.15 20.62 11.45
C LEU A 423 0.48 20.08 12.71
N VAL A 424 0.71 18.81 13.05
CA VAL A 424 0.06 18.12 14.17
C VAL A 424 1.02 17.16 14.86
N ASN A 425 0.74 16.85 16.13
CA ASN A 425 1.45 15.75 16.78
C ASN A 425 0.98 14.41 16.20
N VAL A 426 1.90 13.65 15.64
CA VAL A 426 1.58 12.37 15.00
C VAL A 426 1.29 11.22 15.97
N PHE A 427 1.62 11.34 17.28
CA PHE A 427 1.31 10.37 18.35
C PHE A 427 0.66 11.04 19.54
#